data_e2ee372cd5dacb4fd213f9d0ad285a78
#
_entry.id   e2ee372cd5dacb4fd213f9d0ad285a78
#
_cell.length_a   1.000
_cell.length_b   1.000
_cell.length_c   1.000
_cell.angle_alpha   90.00
_cell.angle_beta   90.00
_cell.angle_gamma   90.00
#
_symmetry.space_group_name_H-M   'P 1'
#
loop_
_entity.id
_entity.type
_entity.pdbx_description
1 polymer ?
#
loop_
_entity_poly.entity_id
_entity_poly.type
_entity_poly.pdbx_seq_one_letter_code
_entity_poly.pdbx_strand_id
1 'polypeptide(L)'
;MSKYLLVDIGAGTMDVLYYDDADRQHYKAVVASPVIQVANQIAADSGDLLVTGVEMGGGPVTRILKERAKTASVIVSVSAAATLNHDLQKIASWGIDVVPDQDAEKLKSDGGCTHVCLADLDPQRLANIVKGFGVPFSFDVFGICAQDHGVPPRGVSHLDYRHSCFVKMLDNKPFPHTLLYEKNAVPEEMNRLRAIAR
;
A
#
# COMPACT_ATOMS: atom_id res chain seq x y z
N MET A 1 10.08 -24.20 16.88
CA MET A 1 8.93 -23.41 17.31
C MET A 1 9.12 -22.03 16.71
N SER A 2 8.13 -21.55 16.01
CA SER A 2 8.28 -20.36 15.16
C SER A 2 7.39 -19.21 15.66
N LYS A 3 7.85 -17.99 15.46
CA LYS A 3 7.12 -16.76 15.73
C LYS A 3 6.61 -16.18 14.41
N TYR A 4 5.35 -15.79 14.41
CA TYR A 4 4.67 -15.29 13.22
C TYR A 4 4.20 -13.87 13.47
N LEU A 5 4.49 -12.99 12.51
CA LEU A 5 3.85 -11.68 12.41
C LEU A 5 2.96 -11.67 11.18
N LEU A 6 1.66 -11.56 11.37
CA LEU A 6 0.67 -11.56 10.30
C LEU A 6 -0.04 -10.21 10.28
N VAL A 7 -0.17 -9.64 9.09
CA VAL A 7 -0.77 -8.31 8.88
C VAL A 7 -1.83 -8.39 7.79
N ASP A 8 -3.06 -7.96 8.10
CA ASP A 8 -4.11 -7.78 7.12
C ASP A 8 -4.36 -6.28 6.90
N ILE A 9 -4.17 -5.82 5.66
CA ILE A 9 -4.25 -4.42 5.28
C ILE A 9 -5.58 -4.18 4.54
N GLY A 10 -6.59 -3.80 5.30
CA GLY A 10 -7.90 -3.42 4.78
C GLY A 10 -8.00 -1.94 4.37
N ALA A 11 -9.15 -1.54 3.84
CA ALA A 11 -9.39 -0.16 3.41
C ALA A 11 -9.57 0.84 4.57
N GLY A 12 -10.04 0.38 5.74
CA GLY A 12 -10.28 1.22 6.93
C GLY A 12 -9.39 0.87 8.09
N THR A 13 -9.07 -0.41 8.26
CA THR A 13 -8.25 -0.93 9.36
C THR A 13 -7.08 -1.75 8.85
N MET A 14 -6.08 -1.85 9.69
CA MET A 14 -4.99 -2.82 9.57
C MET A 14 -5.02 -3.69 10.83
N ASP A 15 -5.13 -4.99 10.63
CA ASP A 15 -5.12 -5.98 11.69
C ASP A 15 -3.71 -6.57 11.81
N VAL A 16 -3.17 -6.62 13.02
CA VAL A 16 -1.83 -7.14 13.30
C VAL A 16 -1.97 -8.28 14.30
N LEU A 17 -1.48 -9.45 13.93
CA LEU A 17 -1.44 -10.63 14.76
C LEU A 17 0.01 -11.05 14.97
N TYR A 18 0.46 -11.12 16.22
CA TYR A 18 1.70 -11.77 16.59
C TYR A 18 1.37 -13.09 17.29
N TYR A 19 1.94 -14.19 16.80
CA TYR A 19 1.74 -15.54 17.34
C TYR A 19 3.07 -16.20 17.67
N ASP A 20 3.22 -16.70 18.88
CA ASP A 20 4.35 -17.51 19.34
C ASP A 20 3.89 -18.97 19.49
N ASP A 21 4.43 -19.86 18.65
CA ASP A 21 4.08 -21.28 18.64
C ASP A 21 4.61 -22.03 19.88
N ALA A 22 5.65 -21.51 20.54
CA ALA A 22 6.22 -22.10 21.73
C ALA A 22 5.23 -22.10 22.91
N ASP A 23 4.65 -20.94 23.15
CA ASP A 23 3.73 -20.70 24.28
C ASP A 23 2.27 -20.75 23.84
N ARG A 24 1.98 -20.93 22.56
CA ARG A 24 0.65 -20.83 21.94
C ARG A 24 -0.06 -19.51 22.27
N GLN A 25 0.72 -18.47 22.55
CA GLN A 25 0.21 -17.15 22.82
C GLN A 25 0.04 -16.33 21.55
N HIS A 26 -0.99 -15.52 21.52
CA HIS A 26 -1.22 -14.58 20.44
C HIS A 26 -1.64 -13.23 20.96
N TYR A 27 -1.19 -12.19 20.26
CA TYR A 27 -1.50 -10.81 20.55
C TYR A 27 -2.06 -10.17 19.28
N LYS A 28 -3.10 -9.35 19.43
CA LYS A 28 -3.78 -8.70 18.32
C LYS A 28 -3.91 -7.20 18.54
N ALA A 29 -3.79 -6.45 17.47
CA ALA A 29 -4.19 -5.05 17.40
C ALA A 29 -4.96 -4.78 16.13
N VAL A 30 -5.96 -3.91 16.23
CA VAL A 30 -6.67 -3.32 15.10
C VAL A 30 -6.40 -1.84 15.13
N VAL A 31 -5.81 -1.32 14.07
CA VAL A 31 -5.41 0.08 13.98
C VAL A 31 -5.92 0.71 12.68
N ALA A 32 -5.87 2.04 12.55
CA ALA A 32 -6.22 2.69 11.30
C ALA A 32 -5.35 2.16 10.14
N SER A 33 -5.97 1.90 8.99
CA SER A 33 -5.27 1.47 7.79
C SER A 33 -4.20 2.48 7.35
N PRO A 34 -3.09 2.05 6.75
CA PRO A 34 -2.08 2.93 6.17
C PRO A 34 -2.69 3.98 5.23
N VAL A 35 -3.65 3.59 4.39
CA VAL A 35 -4.31 4.52 3.47
C VAL A 35 -5.06 5.66 4.19
N ILE A 36 -5.66 5.38 5.34
CA ILE A 36 -6.33 6.41 6.17
C ILE A 36 -5.29 7.33 6.81
N GLN A 37 -4.17 6.78 7.30
CA GLN A 37 -3.11 7.59 7.89
C GLN A 37 -2.46 8.53 6.88
N VAL A 38 -2.10 8.02 5.71
CA VAL A 38 -1.54 8.82 4.61
C VAL A 38 -2.52 9.90 4.17
N ALA A 39 -3.81 9.57 4.01
CA ALA A 39 -4.83 10.57 3.68
C ALA A 39 -4.93 11.66 4.75
N ASN A 40 -4.89 11.31 6.03
CA ASN A 40 -4.90 12.28 7.13
C ASN A 40 -3.63 13.14 7.15
N GLN A 41 -2.46 12.54 6.88
CA GLN A 41 -1.20 13.28 6.76
C GLN A 41 -1.27 14.31 5.62
N ILE A 42 -1.78 13.92 4.46
CA ILE A 42 -2.00 14.84 3.34
C ILE A 42 -2.99 15.94 3.74
N ALA A 43 -4.06 15.63 4.47
CA ALA A 43 -5.07 16.60 4.88
C ALA A 43 -4.58 17.63 5.93
N ALA A 44 -3.56 17.28 6.69
CA ALA A 44 -3.04 18.13 7.78
C ALA A 44 -2.31 19.38 7.29
N ASP A 45 -1.92 19.43 6.04
CA ASP A 45 -1.25 20.58 5.40
C ASP A 45 -2.08 21.06 4.20
N SER A 46 -1.90 22.32 3.78
CA SER A 46 -2.59 22.94 2.63
C SER A 46 -1.64 23.47 1.55
N GLY A 47 -0.32 23.39 1.76
CA GLY A 47 0.70 23.86 0.82
C GLY A 47 0.94 22.92 -0.37
N ASP A 48 1.94 23.25 -1.17
CA ASP A 48 2.40 22.41 -2.27
C ASP A 48 2.90 21.06 -1.75
N LEU A 49 2.60 20.01 -2.50
CA LEU A 49 2.79 18.63 -2.05
C LEU A 49 3.60 17.81 -3.05
N LEU A 50 4.63 17.15 -2.56
CA LEU A 50 5.35 16.11 -3.26
C LEU A 50 4.99 14.73 -2.68
N VAL A 51 4.52 13.83 -3.54
CA VAL A 51 4.16 12.45 -3.18
C VAL A 51 5.10 11.49 -3.86
N THR A 52 5.80 10.69 -3.08
CA THR A 52 6.69 9.62 -3.56
C THR A 52 6.28 8.27 -2.97
N GLY A 53 7.07 7.24 -3.21
CA GLY A 53 6.87 5.90 -2.67
C GLY A 53 6.41 4.91 -3.72
N VAL A 54 5.56 3.96 -3.32
CA VAL A 54 5.13 2.83 -4.15
C VAL A 54 3.61 2.74 -4.23
N GLU A 55 3.11 1.85 -5.07
CA GLU A 55 1.67 1.56 -5.11
C GLU A 55 1.17 1.03 -3.77
N MET A 56 0.09 1.64 -3.27
CA MET A 56 -0.60 1.26 -2.05
C MET A 56 -2.12 1.34 -2.22
N GLY A 57 -2.90 1.08 -1.17
CA GLY A 57 -4.34 1.31 -1.18
C GLY A 57 -4.70 2.76 -1.51
N GLY A 58 -5.53 3.00 -2.56
CA GLY A 58 -5.61 4.30 -3.21
C GLY A 58 -6.84 5.16 -2.91
N GLY A 59 -7.99 4.59 -2.52
CA GLY A 59 -9.28 5.30 -2.50
C GLY A 59 -9.28 6.65 -1.77
N PRO A 60 -9.05 6.72 -0.45
CA PRO A 60 -8.98 7.96 0.32
C PRO A 60 -7.85 8.89 -0.15
N VAL A 61 -6.66 8.36 -0.45
CA VAL A 61 -5.50 9.13 -0.92
C VAL A 61 -5.82 9.79 -2.26
N THR A 62 -6.35 9.05 -3.23
CA THR A 62 -6.72 9.59 -4.54
C THR A 62 -7.73 10.73 -4.41
N ARG A 63 -8.74 10.57 -3.56
CA ARG A 63 -9.74 11.62 -3.34
C ARG A 63 -9.12 12.91 -2.80
N ILE A 64 -8.28 12.81 -1.77
CA ILE A 64 -7.71 14.01 -1.14
C ILE A 64 -6.69 14.70 -2.03
N LEU A 65 -5.90 13.97 -2.81
CA LEU A 65 -4.96 14.54 -3.78
C LEU A 65 -5.68 15.31 -4.89
N LYS A 66 -6.80 14.77 -5.39
CA LYS A 66 -7.65 15.48 -6.37
C LYS A 66 -8.24 16.77 -5.82
N GLU A 67 -8.65 16.79 -4.54
CA GLU A 67 -9.13 18.02 -3.92
C GLU A 67 -7.99 19.02 -3.70
N ARG A 68 -6.82 18.55 -3.26
CA ARG A 68 -5.62 19.38 -3.10
C ARG A 68 -5.19 20.03 -4.42
N ALA A 69 -5.17 19.31 -5.52
CA ALA A 69 -4.77 19.81 -6.83
C ALA A 69 -5.63 20.97 -7.38
N LYS A 70 -6.78 21.25 -6.74
CA LYS A 70 -7.61 22.43 -7.09
C LYS A 70 -7.06 23.73 -6.50
N THR A 71 -6.23 23.67 -5.48
CA THR A 71 -5.81 24.84 -4.68
C THR A 71 -4.31 24.97 -4.47
N ALA A 72 -3.55 23.90 -4.71
CA ALA A 72 -2.10 23.87 -4.53
C ALA A 72 -1.46 22.96 -5.59
N SER A 73 -0.15 23.10 -5.79
CA SER A 73 0.62 22.20 -6.66
C SER A 73 0.73 20.82 -6.02
N VAL A 74 0.43 19.77 -6.80
CA VAL A 74 0.57 18.38 -6.40
C VAL A 74 1.45 17.67 -7.41
N ILE A 75 2.62 17.23 -6.96
CA ILE A 75 3.59 16.49 -7.76
C ILE A 75 3.66 15.07 -7.23
N VAL A 76 3.56 14.09 -8.12
CA VAL A 76 3.57 12.66 -7.75
C VAL A 76 4.63 11.94 -8.57
N SER A 77 5.45 11.10 -7.94
CA SER A 77 6.39 10.25 -8.67
C SER A 77 5.66 9.15 -9.45
N VAL A 78 6.24 8.67 -10.54
CA VAL A 78 5.64 7.61 -11.39
C VAL A 78 5.27 6.38 -10.57
N SER A 79 6.14 5.92 -9.68
CA SER A 79 5.87 4.77 -8.82
C SER A 79 4.70 4.99 -7.87
N ALA A 80 4.57 6.19 -7.29
CA ALA A 80 3.46 6.55 -6.41
C ALA A 80 2.15 6.78 -7.18
N ALA A 81 2.23 7.25 -8.43
CA ALA A 81 1.07 7.52 -9.28
C ALA A 81 0.20 6.28 -9.53
N ALA A 82 0.79 5.08 -9.53
CA ALA A 82 0.07 3.81 -9.65
C ALA A 82 -1.02 3.63 -8.57
N THR A 83 -0.82 4.22 -7.37
CA THR A 83 -1.85 4.29 -6.30
C THR A 83 -3.11 5.02 -6.75
N LEU A 84 -2.96 6.03 -7.58
CA LEU A 84 -4.06 6.88 -8.03
C LEU A 84 -4.77 6.30 -9.25
N ASN A 85 -3.99 5.98 -10.25
CA ASN A 85 -4.42 5.32 -11.48
C ASN A 85 -3.21 4.85 -12.29
N HIS A 86 -3.36 3.74 -13.04
CA HIS A 86 -2.32 3.27 -13.96
C HIS A 86 -2.28 4.07 -15.28
N ASP A 87 -3.31 4.88 -15.56
CA ASP A 87 -3.33 5.82 -16.68
C ASP A 87 -2.84 7.20 -16.24
N LEU A 88 -1.59 7.52 -16.56
CA LEU A 88 -0.96 8.80 -16.20
C LEU A 88 -1.64 10.01 -16.86
N GLN A 89 -2.23 9.87 -18.07
CA GLN A 89 -2.98 10.95 -18.72
C GLN A 89 -4.23 11.32 -17.90
N LYS A 90 -4.87 10.31 -17.33
CA LYS A 90 -6.02 10.50 -16.45
C LYS A 90 -5.61 11.23 -15.16
N ILE A 91 -4.45 10.91 -14.59
CA ILE A 91 -3.93 11.62 -13.40
C ILE A 91 -3.64 13.09 -13.75
N ALA A 92 -2.97 13.34 -14.87
CA ALA A 92 -2.70 14.71 -15.35
C ALA A 92 -3.99 15.52 -15.56
N SER A 93 -5.09 14.88 -16.02
CA SER A 93 -6.38 15.55 -16.18
C SER A 93 -7.02 16.03 -14.87
N TRP A 94 -6.51 15.57 -13.72
CA TRP A 94 -6.93 16.03 -12.39
C TRP A 94 -6.12 17.24 -11.87
N GLY A 95 -5.17 17.75 -12.67
CA GLY A 95 -4.27 18.84 -12.27
C GLY A 95 -3.12 18.36 -11.38
N ILE A 96 -2.76 17.08 -11.47
CA ILE A 96 -1.65 16.47 -10.73
C ILE A 96 -0.49 16.23 -11.70
N ASP A 97 0.68 16.77 -11.35
CA ASP A 97 1.89 16.59 -12.14
C ASP A 97 2.56 15.26 -11.80
N VAL A 98 2.84 14.46 -12.84
CA VAL A 98 3.55 13.18 -12.67
C VAL A 98 4.97 13.33 -13.19
N VAL A 99 5.95 13.06 -12.33
CA VAL A 99 7.38 13.18 -12.64
C VAL A 99 8.11 11.84 -12.47
N PRO A 100 9.22 11.61 -13.19
CA PRO A 100 10.08 10.46 -12.95
C PRO A 100 10.53 10.38 -11.49
N ASP A 101 10.70 9.15 -10.97
CA ASP A 101 11.10 8.94 -9.56
C ASP A 101 12.42 9.65 -9.21
N GLN A 102 13.39 9.71 -10.15
CA GLN A 102 14.64 10.41 -9.96
C GLN A 102 14.48 11.94 -9.80
N ASP A 103 13.52 12.53 -10.53
CA ASP A 103 13.25 13.97 -10.43
C ASP A 103 12.47 14.28 -9.15
N ALA A 104 11.58 13.38 -8.72
CA ALA A 104 10.89 13.47 -7.44
C ALA A 104 11.89 13.46 -6.26
N GLU A 105 12.94 12.63 -6.30
CA GLU A 105 13.99 12.63 -5.26
C GLU A 105 14.80 13.92 -5.23
N LYS A 106 15.05 14.57 -6.37
CA LYS A 106 15.68 15.90 -6.42
C LYS A 106 14.78 16.95 -5.75
N LEU A 107 13.50 17.01 -6.15
CA LEU A 107 12.52 17.92 -5.57
C LEU A 107 12.39 17.75 -4.05
N LYS A 108 12.42 16.51 -3.57
CA LYS A 108 12.44 16.21 -2.13
C LYS A 108 13.67 16.79 -1.43
N SER A 109 14.84 16.74 -2.06
CA SER A 109 16.07 17.29 -1.51
C SER A 109 16.06 18.82 -1.47
N ASP A 110 15.38 19.47 -2.42
CA ASP A 110 15.26 20.93 -2.51
C ASP A 110 14.35 21.54 -1.43
N GLY A 111 13.46 20.72 -0.81
CA GLY A 111 12.69 21.11 0.37
C GLY A 111 11.59 22.16 0.14
N GLY A 112 11.18 22.38 -1.12
CA GLY A 112 10.18 23.41 -1.47
C GLY A 112 8.72 23.01 -1.23
N CYS A 113 8.42 21.74 -0.95
CA CYS A 113 7.08 21.19 -0.79
C CYS A 113 6.99 20.32 0.45
N THR A 114 5.78 20.17 1.00
CA THR A 114 5.51 19.10 1.97
C THR A 114 5.67 17.75 1.28
N HIS A 115 6.40 16.84 1.92
CA HIS A 115 6.68 15.51 1.36
C HIS A 115 5.88 14.41 2.06
N VAL A 116 5.21 13.56 1.28
CA VAL A 116 4.50 12.37 1.76
C VAL A 116 4.97 11.15 0.97
N CYS A 117 5.29 10.06 1.67
CA CYS A 117 5.68 8.80 1.08
C CYS A 117 4.54 7.78 1.16
N LEU A 118 4.16 7.20 0.02
CA LEU A 118 3.14 6.16 -0.08
C LEU A 118 3.74 4.78 0.17
N ALA A 119 3.21 4.08 1.16
CA ALA A 119 3.53 2.68 1.42
C ALA A 119 2.41 2.03 2.25
N ASP A 120 2.11 0.77 1.97
CA ASP A 120 1.18 -0.02 2.80
C ASP A 120 1.82 -0.50 4.10
N LEU A 121 3.14 -0.58 4.15
CA LEU A 121 3.89 -0.98 5.34
C LEU A 121 4.85 0.11 5.78
N ASP A 122 4.79 0.38 7.08
CA ASP A 122 5.78 1.17 7.82
C ASP A 122 6.40 0.24 8.88
N PRO A 123 7.66 -0.20 8.69
CA PRO A 123 8.34 -1.10 9.62
C PRO A 123 8.43 -0.53 11.04
N GLN A 124 8.62 0.79 11.17
CA GLN A 124 8.72 1.43 12.48
C GLN A 124 7.39 1.41 13.21
N ARG A 125 6.30 1.65 12.50
CA ARG A 125 4.94 1.55 13.04
C ARG A 125 4.63 0.13 13.49
N LEU A 126 4.92 -0.88 12.67
CA LEU A 126 4.74 -2.29 13.04
C LEU A 126 5.56 -2.65 14.27
N ALA A 127 6.82 -2.21 14.34
CA ALA A 127 7.66 -2.43 15.51
C ALA A 127 7.05 -1.81 16.78
N ASN A 128 6.48 -0.61 16.68
CA ASN A 128 5.84 0.04 17.81
C ASN A 128 4.57 -0.69 18.26
N ILE A 129 3.77 -1.22 17.31
CA ILE A 129 2.58 -2.03 17.64
C ILE A 129 2.99 -3.31 18.37
N VAL A 130 3.97 -4.05 17.84
CA VAL A 130 4.44 -5.30 18.44
C VAL A 130 5.07 -5.06 19.82
N LYS A 131 5.87 -4.01 19.97
CA LYS A 131 6.39 -3.60 21.29
C LYS A 131 5.29 -3.25 22.27
N GLY A 132 4.18 -2.67 21.80
CA GLY A 132 2.98 -2.41 22.61
C GLY A 132 2.34 -3.67 23.17
N PHE A 133 2.56 -4.83 22.58
CA PHE A 133 2.16 -6.14 23.12
C PHE A 133 3.06 -6.62 24.30
N GLY A 134 4.16 -5.95 24.57
CA GLY A 134 5.16 -6.37 25.55
C GLY A 134 6.11 -7.46 25.05
N VAL A 135 6.20 -7.68 23.74
CA VAL A 135 7.07 -8.69 23.13
C VAL A 135 8.10 -8.01 22.18
N PRO A 136 9.28 -8.65 21.96
CA PRO A 136 10.27 -8.12 21.04
C PRO A 136 9.76 -8.17 19.59
N PHE A 137 10.16 -7.18 18.78
CA PHE A 137 9.91 -7.18 17.33
C PHE A 137 10.87 -8.17 16.64
N SER A 138 10.57 -9.45 16.79
CA SER A 138 11.37 -10.56 16.25
C SER A 138 10.42 -11.70 15.87
N PHE A 139 10.52 -12.18 14.65
CA PHE A 139 9.66 -13.24 14.09
C PHE A 139 10.44 -14.04 13.04
N ASP A 140 10.04 -15.28 12.84
CA ASP A 140 10.60 -16.20 11.85
C ASP A 140 9.82 -16.13 10.53
N VAL A 141 8.53 -15.80 10.61
CA VAL A 141 7.61 -15.73 9.46
C VAL A 141 6.87 -14.39 9.48
N PHE A 142 6.88 -13.72 8.34
CA PHE A 142 6.09 -12.52 8.11
C PHE A 142 5.06 -12.80 7.01
N GLY A 143 3.78 -12.72 7.34
CA GLY A 143 2.68 -12.94 6.42
C GLY A 143 1.85 -11.67 6.24
N ILE A 144 1.48 -11.36 5.00
CA ILE A 144 0.69 -10.18 4.66
C ILE A 144 -0.52 -10.57 3.83
N CYS A 145 -1.67 -10.03 4.20
CA CYS A 145 -2.88 -10.02 3.39
C CYS A 145 -3.15 -8.56 2.96
N ALA A 146 -3.30 -8.35 1.67
CA ALA A 146 -3.72 -7.07 1.11
C ALA A 146 -4.48 -7.31 -0.20
N GLN A 147 -5.49 -6.49 -0.46
CA GLN A 147 -6.23 -6.59 -1.71
C GLN A 147 -5.44 -5.93 -2.85
N ASP A 148 -5.09 -6.71 -3.87
CA ASP A 148 -4.54 -6.21 -5.12
C ASP A 148 -5.57 -6.36 -6.24
N HIS A 149 -5.72 -5.34 -7.08
CA HIS A 149 -6.64 -5.36 -8.20
C HIS A 149 -5.97 -5.79 -9.51
N GLY A 150 -4.65 -5.91 -9.49
CA GLY A 150 -3.85 -6.07 -10.68
C GLY A 150 -3.88 -4.84 -11.59
N VAL A 151 -3.18 -4.93 -12.71
CA VAL A 151 -3.16 -3.89 -13.76
C VAL A 151 -4.02 -4.35 -14.93
N PRO A 152 -5.25 -3.84 -15.08
CA PRO A 152 -6.13 -4.25 -16.18
C PRO A 152 -5.59 -3.79 -17.53
N PRO A 153 -5.82 -4.55 -18.60
CA PRO A 153 -5.60 -4.08 -19.96
C PRO A 153 -6.43 -2.82 -20.24
N ARG A 154 -5.97 -2.01 -21.20
CA ARG A 154 -6.66 -0.78 -21.60
C ARG A 154 -8.12 -1.06 -22.01
N GLY A 155 -9.05 -0.32 -21.43
CA GLY A 155 -10.50 -0.46 -21.71
C GLY A 155 -11.22 -1.52 -20.90
N VAL A 156 -10.52 -2.28 -20.04
CA VAL A 156 -11.13 -3.23 -19.11
C VAL A 156 -11.30 -2.57 -17.75
N SER A 157 -12.47 -2.76 -17.10
CA SER A 157 -12.68 -2.25 -15.76
C SER A 157 -11.84 -3.00 -14.73
N HIS A 158 -11.36 -2.29 -13.71
CA HIS A 158 -10.62 -2.91 -12.61
C HIS A 158 -11.43 -4.00 -11.90
N LEU A 159 -12.75 -3.81 -11.78
CA LEU A 159 -13.64 -4.78 -11.14
C LEU A 159 -13.73 -6.07 -11.94
N ASP A 160 -13.97 -5.98 -13.25
CA ASP A 160 -14.11 -7.14 -14.12
C ASP A 160 -12.79 -7.89 -14.25
N TYR A 161 -11.68 -7.14 -14.38
CA TYR A 161 -10.34 -7.73 -14.43
C TYR A 161 -10.03 -8.52 -13.15
N ARG A 162 -10.21 -7.90 -11.98
CA ARG A 162 -10.02 -8.55 -10.69
C ARG A 162 -10.89 -9.80 -10.55
N HIS A 163 -12.17 -9.70 -10.94
CA HIS A 163 -13.08 -10.84 -10.88
C HIS A 163 -12.59 -11.99 -11.75
N SER A 164 -12.17 -11.70 -12.99
CA SER A 164 -11.63 -12.71 -13.89
C SER A 164 -10.34 -13.36 -13.39
N CYS A 165 -9.43 -12.59 -12.78
CA CYS A 165 -8.23 -13.12 -12.15
C CYS A 165 -8.58 -14.04 -10.98
N PHE A 166 -9.52 -13.65 -10.14
CA PHE A 166 -9.94 -14.43 -8.98
C PHE A 166 -10.62 -15.75 -9.40
N VAL A 167 -11.51 -15.72 -10.38
CA VAL A 167 -12.14 -16.94 -10.92
C VAL A 167 -11.09 -17.89 -11.48
N LYS A 168 -10.18 -17.40 -12.33
CA LYS A 168 -9.09 -18.25 -12.87
C LYS A 168 -8.22 -18.86 -11.79
N MET A 169 -7.95 -18.13 -10.72
CA MET A 169 -7.15 -18.61 -9.60
C MET A 169 -7.88 -19.72 -8.85
N LEU A 170 -9.18 -19.56 -8.56
CA LEU A 170 -10.00 -20.57 -7.89
C LEU A 170 -10.18 -21.82 -8.74
N ASP A 171 -10.35 -21.67 -10.06
CA ASP A 171 -10.49 -22.81 -10.98
C ASP A 171 -9.21 -23.66 -11.03
N ASN A 172 -8.04 -23.02 -10.92
CA ASN A 172 -6.75 -23.72 -10.97
C ASN A 172 -6.26 -24.17 -9.59
N LYS A 173 -6.59 -23.44 -8.54
CA LYS A 173 -6.08 -23.62 -7.18
C LYS A 173 -7.19 -23.38 -6.13
N PRO A 174 -8.13 -24.32 -5.95
CA PRO A 174 -9.32 -24.09 -5.14
C PRO A 174 -9.09 -24.11 -3.62
N PHE A 175 -7.88 -24.36 -3.16
CA PHE A 175 -7.57 -24.49 -1.73
C PHE A 175 -6.91 -23.23 -1.17
N PRO A 176 -7.28 -22.75 0.03
CA PRO A 176 -6.71 -21.53 0.62
C PRO A 176 -5.18 -21.49 0.69
N HIS A 177 -4.54 -22.61 1.01
CA HIS A 177 -3.08 -22.68 1.09
C HIS A 177 -2.37 -22.48 -0.27
N THR A 178 -3.07 -22.66 -1.38
CA THR A 178 -2.51 -22.43 -2.73
C THR A 178 -2.60 -20.97 -3.16
N LEU A 179 -3.27 -20.11 -2.37
CA LEU A 179 -3.35 -18.67 -2.58
C LEU A 179 -2.21 -17.92 -1.88
N LEU A 180 -1.34 -18.62 -1.16
CA LEU A 180 -0.16 -18.06 -0.56
C LEU A 180 0.96 -17.94 -1.60
N TYR A 181 1.53 -16.75 -1.67
CA TYR A 181 2.71 -16.48 -2.51
C TYR A 181 3.93 -16.24 -1.62
N GLU A 182 5.03 -16.89 -1.94
CA GLU A 182 6.32 -16.48 -1.42
C GLU A 182 6.70 -15.13 -2.03
N LYS A 183 7.51 -14.35 -1.31
CA LYS A 183 7.96 -13.02 -1.71
C LYS A 183 8.36 -12.92 -3.20
N ASN A 184 9.12 -13.88 -3.70
CA ASN A 184 9.66 -13.90 -5.06
C ASN A 184 8.71 -14.54 -6.09
N ALA A 185 7.55 -15.04 -5.66
CA ALA A 185 6.56 -15.72 -6.50
C ALA A 185 5.28 -14.89 -6.72
N VAL A 186 5.25 -13.65 -6.24
CA VAL A 186 4.11 -12.75 -6.46
C VAL A 186 4.00 -12.43 -7.95
N PRO A 187 2.82 -12.64 -8.58
CA PRO A 187 2.60 -12.38 -10.02
C PRO A 187 2.96 -10.95 -10.43
N GLU A 188 3.44 -10.79 -11.68
CA GLU A 188 3.89 -9.49 -12.18
C GLU A 188 2.80 -8.43 -12.24
N GLU A 189 1.56 -8.84 -12.51
CA GLU A 189 0.39 -7.97 -12.56
C GLU A 189 -0.07 -7.48 -11.18
N MET A 190 0.43 -8.06 -10.08
CA MET A 190 0.09 -7.68 -8.71
C MET A 190 1.12 -6.68 -8.17
N ASN A 191 1.07 -5.46 -8.69
CA ASN A 191 2.05 -4.41 -8.38
C ASN A 191 2.06 -4.01 -6.90
N ARG A 192 0.89 -3.88 -6.28
CA ARG A 192 0.76 -3.53 -4.86
C ARG A 192 1.37 -4.60 -3.97
N LEU A 193 1.05 -5.88 -4.20
CA LEU A 193 1.62 -6.99 -3.44
C LEU A 193 3.13 -7.12 -3.65
N ARG A 194 3.62 -6.88 -4.87
CA ARG A 194 5.06 -6.83 -5.16
C ARG A 194 5.75 -5.66 -4.46
N ALA A 195 5.09 -4.51 -4.35
CA ALA A 195 5.61 -3.36 -3.62
C ALA A 195 5.71 -3.66 -2.12
N ILE A 196 4.71 -4.31 -1.54
CA ILE A 196 4.69 -4.74 -0.13
C ILE A 196 5.78 -5.80 0.14
N ALA A 197 6.06 -6.69 -0.83
CA ALA A 197 7.00 -7.79 -0.69
C ALA A 197 8.49 -7.37 -0.84
N ARG A 198 8.79 -6.12 -1.20
CA ARG A 198 10.17 -5.60 -1.31
C ARG A 198 10.80 -5.33 0.05
#